data_8abd1d4eda972a9d57c69f872294f9a3
#
_entry.id   8abd1d4eda972a9d57c69f872294f9a3
#
_cell.length_a   1.000
_cell.length_b   1.000
_cell.length_c   1.000
_cell.angle_alpha   90.00
_cell.angle_beta   90.00
_cell.angle_gamma   90.00
#
_symmetry.space_group_name_H-M   'P 1'
#
loop_
_entity.id
_entity.type
_entity.pdbx_description
1 polymer ?
#
loop_
_entity_poly.entity_id
_entity_poly.type
_entity_poly.pdbx_seq_one_letter_code
_entity_poly.pdbx_strand_id
1 'polypeptide(L)'
;QHEQRMFLRFLEKGLAYRKESWVNWDPVENTVLANEQVVDGRGWRSGASVERRQLSQWFLKITEYADDLLTALDGLDRWPDRVRLMQANWIGKSEGAEVTFGLTSEAPDGSSGITVFTTRPDTLYGASFIAIAANHPLAVSIAEKDMDAEAFLAECASLGTSEAAVETAEKRGYDTSLKVRHPLVDSHHLPVYIANFVLMEYGTGA
;
A
#
# COMPACT_ATOMS: atom_id res chain seq x y z
N GLN A 1 -18.56 28.93 1.28
CA GLN A 1 -18.45 29.38 -0.12
C GLN A 1 -16.99 29.44 -0.59
N HIS A 2 -16.04 30.00 0.18
CA HIS A 2 -14.64 30.16 -0.26
C HIS A 2 -13.93 28.82 -0.44
N GLU A 3 -14.06 27.89 0.49
CA GLU A 3 -13.50 26.52 0.41
C GLU A 3 -14.08 25.75 -0.77
N GLN A 4 -15.41 25.82 -0.97
CA GLN A 4 -16.06 25.18 -2.11
C GLN A 4 -15.53 25.73 -3.44
N ARG A 5 -15.28 27.05 -3.53
CA ARG A 5 -14.70 27.67 -4.72
C ARG A 5 -13.26 27.22 -4.95
N MET A 6 -12.49 27.05 -3.88
CA MET A 6 -11.13 26.51 -3.96
C MET A 6 -11.14 25.06 -4.45
N PHE A 7 -12.03 24.22 -3.91
CA PHE A 7 -12.20 22.85 -4.36
C PHE A 7 -12.54 22.75 -5.85
N LEU A 8 -13.48 23.58 -6.33
CA LEU A 8 -13.84 23.63 -7.76
C LEU A 8 -12.63 24.01 -8.63
N ARG A 9 -11.78 24.94 -8.19
CA ARG A 9 -10.55 25.27 -8.89
C ARG A 9 -9.55 24.12 -8.94
N PHE A 10 -9.44 23.32 -7.86
CA PHE A 10 -8.63 22.11 -7.87
C PHE A 10 -9.17 21.08 -8.86
N LEU A 11 -10.49 20.92 -8.90
CA LEU A 11 -11.15 20.03 -9.87
C LEU A 11 -10.89 20.48 -11.31
N GLU A 12 -11.08 21.78 -11.62
CA GLU A 12 -10.82 22.38 -12.94
C GLU A 12 -9.36 22.16 -13.38
N LYS A 13 -8.42 22.17 -12.45
CA LYS A 13 -6.99 21.92 -12.71
C LYS A 13 -6.62 20.43 -12.71
N GLY A 14 -7.57 19.54 -12.49
CA GLY A 14 -7.31 18.10 -12.41
C GLY A 14 -6.54 17.65 -11.16
N LEU A 15 -6.44 18.53 -10.16
CA LEU A 15 -5.79 18.24 -8.87
C LEU A 15 -6.71 17.52 -7.90
N ALA A 16 -8.03 17.64 -8.06
CA ALA A 16 -9.03 16.84 -7.36
C ALA A 16 -9.66 15.85 -8.33
N TYR A 17 -9.86 14.61 -7.91
CA TYR A 17 -10.44 13.56 -8.73
C TYR A 17 -11.22 12.58 -7.87
N ARG A 18 -12.04 11.73 -8.50
CA ARG A 18 -12.77 10.67 -7.81
C ARG A 18 -12.20 9.32 -8.19
N LYS A 19 -12.06 8.44 -7.20
CA LYS A 19 -11.80 7.01 -7.42
C LYS A 19 -12.50 6.19 -6.34
N GLU A 20 -12.71 4.92 -6.61
CA GLU A 20 -13.10 3.95 -5.60
C GLU A 20 -11.91 3.62 -4.71
N SER A 21 -12.15 3.61 -3.40
CA SER A 21 -11.14 3.29 -2.40
C SER A 21 -11.77 2.60 -1.22
N TRP A 22 -11.00 1.76 -0.57
CA TRP A 22 -11.37 1.12 0.67
C TRP A 22 -11.35 2.15 1.81
N VAL A 23 -12.43 2.19 2.56
CA VAL A 23 -12.60 3.09 3.70
C VAL A 23 -13.02 2.32 4.93
N ASN A 24 -12.72 2.88 6.11
CA ASN A 24 -13.24 2.40 7.36
C ASN A 24 -14.68 2.95 7.53
N TRP A 25 -15.65 2.07 7.61
CA TRP A 25 -17.06 2.43 7.71
C TRP A 25 -17.59 2.10 9.10
N ASP A 26 -18.19 3.09 9.76
CA ASP A 26 -18.94 2.87 10.99
C ASP A 26 -20.41 2.59 10.65
N PRO A 27 -20.91 1.36 10.90
CA PRO A 27 -22.28 1.00 10.56
C PRO A 27 -23.33 1.63 11.47
N VAL A 28 -22.96 2.11 12.65
CA VAL A 28 -23.86 2.77 13.61
C VAL A 28 -23.99 4.26 13.30
N GLU A 29 -22.87 4.94 13.09
CA GLU A 29 -22.88 6.36 12.72
C GLU A 29 -23.11 6.60 11.23
N ASN A 30 -23.07 5.54 10.40
CA ASN A 30 -23.21 5.60 8.95
C ASN A 30 -22.23 6.61 8.30
N THR A 31 -20.97 6.54 8.71
CA THR A 31 -19.93 7.48 8.25
C THR A 31 -18.60 6.80 8.02
N VAL A 32 -17.76 7.44 7.21
CA VAL A 32 -16.36 7.05 7.01
C VAL A 32 -15.53 7.56 8.18
N LEU A 33 -14.65 6.71 8.70
CA LEU A 33 -13.70 7.03 9.74
C LEU A 33 -12.28 7.13 9.18
N ALA A 34 -11.54 8.14 9.62
CA ALA A 34 -10.09 8.19 9.43
C ALA A 34 -9.41 7.07 10.26
N ASN A 35 -8.18 6.70 9.89
CA ASN A 35 -7.46 5.64 10.60
C ASN A 35 -7.31 5.93 12.10
N GLU A 36 -7.08 7.19 12.46
CA GLU A 36 -6.93 7.64 13.85
C GLU A 36 -8.25 7.55 14.66
N GLN A 37 -9.38 7.40 13.97
CA GLN A 37 -10.70 7.25 14.58
C GLN A 37 -11.11 5.78 14.77
N VAL A 38 -10.22 4.87 14.40
CA VAL A 38 -10.40 3.42 14.61
C VAL A 38 -9.45 2.98 15.72
N VAL A 39 -10.01 2.52 16.84
CA VAL A 39 -9.27 2.03 18.00
C VAL A 39 -9.64 0.56 18.21
N ASP A 40 -8.66 -0.33 18.17
CA ASP A 40 -8.86 -1.78 18.32
C ASP A 40 -9.96 -2.35 17.40
N GLY A 41 -9.98 -1.88 16.13
CA GLY A 41 -10.97 -2.29 15.13
C GLY A 41 -12.39 -1.73 15.36
N ARG A 42 -12.55 -0.76 16.26
CA ARG A 42 -13.82 -0.14 16.61
C ARG A 42 -13.81 1.36 16.35
N GLY A 43 -14.97 1.89 16.01
CA GLY A 43 -15.16 3.33 15.90
C GLY A 43 -14.97 4.01 17.26
N TRP A 44 -14.12 5.03 17.31
CA TRP A 44 -13.72 5.74 18.52
C TRP A 44 -14.89 6.34 19.32
N ARG A 45 -15.99 6.64 18.63
CA ARG A 45 -17.17 7.26 19.22
C ARG A 45 -18.30 6.26 19.46
N SER A 46 -18.63 5.44 18.46
CA SER A 46 -19.73 4.49 18.52
C SER A 46 -19.39 3.21 19.30
N GLY A 47 -18.08 2.84 19.32
CA GLY A 47 -17.63 1.54 19.81
C GLY A 47 -18.03 0.36 18.93
N ALA A 48 -18.70 0.61 17.78
CA ALA A 48 -19.09 -0.42 16.85
C ALA A 48 -17.85 -1.00 16.12
N SER A 49 -17.92 -2.27 15.74
CA SER A 49 -16.92 -2.88 14.88
C SER A 49 -16.91 -2.17 13.52
N VAL A 50 -15.75 -1.74 13.08
CA VAL A 50 -15.57 -1.02 11.81
C VAL A 50 -15.60 -2.03 10.67
N GLU A 51 -16.32 -1.69 9.61
CA GLU A 51 -16.39 -2.45 8.37
C GLU A 51 -15.49 -1.83 7.29
N ARG A 52 -14.87 -2.66 6.48
CA ARG A 52 -14.18 -2.19 5.27
C ARG A 52 -15.20 -2.12 4.13
N ARG A 53 -15.35 -0.94 3.53
CA ARG A 53 -16.24 -0.73 2.39
C ARG A 53 -15.51 -0.03 1.26
N GLN A 54 -15.83 -0.42 0.03
CA GLN A 54 -15.34 0.28 -1.15
C GLN A 54 -16.34 1.38 -1.54
N LEU A 55 -15.88 2.62 -1.48
CA LEU A 55 -16.71 3.78 -1.78
C LEU A 55 -15.99 4.72 -2.75
N SER A 56 -16.77 5.37 -3.61
CA SER A 56 -16.24 6.44 -4.47
C SER A 56 -15.97 7.70 -3.64
N GLN A 57 -14.69 8.04 -3.51
CA GLN A 57 -14.20 9.15 -2.70
C GLN A 57 -13.48 10.21 -3.53
N TRP A 58 -13.39 11.41 -2.98
CA TRP A 58 -12.57 12.48 -3.54
C TRP A 58 -11.13 12.36 -3.06
N PHE A 59 -10.20 12.51 -3.99
CA PHE A 59 -8.77 12.51 -3.75
C PHE A 59 -8.15 13.78 -4.28
N LEU A 60 -7.06 14.21 -3.63
CA LEU A 60 -6.18 15.27 -4.11
C LEU A 60 -4.88 14.65 -4.60
N LYS A 61 -4.37 15.12 -5.75
CA LYS A 61 -3.07 14.70 -6.29
C LYS A 61 -1.94 15.38 -5.50
N ILE A 62 -1.73 14.98 -4.25
CA ILE A 62 -0.77 15.64 -3.36
C ILE A 62 0.68 15.50 -3.83
N THR A 63 0.99 14.51 -4.66
CA THR A 63 2.33 14.28 -5.20
C THR A 63 2.61 15.02 -6.51
N GLU A 64 1.63 15.69 -7.10
CA GLU A 64 1.76 16.39 -8.40
C GLU A 64 2.87 17.43 -8.41
N TYR A 65 3.10 18.08 -7.28
CA TYR A 65 4.12 19.11 -7.10
C TYR A 65 5.31 18.66 -6.24
N ALA A 66 5.49 17.37 -6.00
CA ALA A 66 6.51 16.88 -5.08
C ALA A 66 7.93 17.24 -5.55
N ASP A 67 8.23 17.08 -6.84
CA ASP A 67 9.53 17.46 -7.41
C ASP A 67 9.75 18.97 -7.40
N ASP A 68 8.72 19.75 -7.73
CA ASP A 68 8.79 21.23 -7.67
C ASP A 68 9.03 21.70 -6.25
N LEU A 69 8.34 21.13 -5.27
CA LEU A 69 8.51 21.46 -3.85
C LEU A 69 9.92 21.10 -3.36
N LEU A 70 10.43 19.94 -3.75
CA LEU A 70 11.79 19.52 -3.38
C LEU A 70 12.84 20.48 -3.94
N THR A 71 12.74 20.82 -5.23
CA THR A 71 13.64 21.78 -5.89
C THR A 71 13.53 23.17 -5.30
N ALA A 72 12.33 23.61 -4.94
CA ALA A 72 12.11 24.94 -4.36
C ALA A 72 12.77 25.13 -2.97
N LEU A 73 13.07 24.03 -2.25
CA LEU A 73 13.79 24.09 -0.98
C LEU A 73 15.19 24.72 -1.13
N ASP A 74 15.83 24.57 -2.29
CA ASP A 74 17.15 25.11 -2.57
C ASP A 74 17.16 26.64 -2.59
N GLY A 75 16.03 27.25 -2.96
CA GLY A 75 15.84 28.70 -2.97
C GLY A 75 15.41 29.33 -1.63
N LEU A 76 15.22 28.54 -0.59
CA LEU A 76 14.76 29.01 0.72
C LEU A 76 15.93 29.41 1.64
N ASP A 77 16.77 30.34 1.23
CA ASP A 77 18.01 30.77 1.91
C ASP A 77 17.78 31.26 3.35
N ARG A 78 16.55 31.73 3.66
CA ARG A 78 16.20 32.22 5.00
C ARG A 78 15.75 31.14 5.95
N TRP A 79 15.56 29.90 5.45
CA TRP A 79 15.19 28.77 6.27
C TRP A 79 16.44 28.12 6.88
N PRO A 80 16.37 27.69 8.15
CA PRO A 80 17.48 26.91 8.75
C PRO A 80 17.70 25.62 7.96
N ASP A 81 18.96 25.23 7.77
CA ASP A 81 19.33 24.01 7.02
C ASP A 81 18.64 22.76 7.56
N ARG A 82 18.52 22.65 8.89
CA ARG A 82 17.81 21.54 9.53
C ARG A 82 16.35 21.44 9.08
N VAL A 83 15.66 22.57 8.92
CA VAL A 83 14.26 22.60 8.49
C VAL A 83 14.14 22.19 7.03
N ARG A 84 15.03 22.71 6.17
CA ARG A 84 15.07 22.30 4.75
C ARG A 84 15.32 20.80 4.62
N LEU A 85 16.27 20.26 5.37
CA LEU A 85 16.54 18.82 5.38
C LEU A 85 15.34 18.00 5.87
N MET A 86 14.65 18.44 6.93
CA MET A 86 13.44 17.77 7.41
C MET A 86 12.33 17.73 6.34
N GLN A 87 12.14 18.84 5.61
CA GLN A 87 11.15 18.91 4.53
C GLN A 87 11.55 18.00 3.35
N ALA A 88 12.83 17.99 2.96
CA ALA A 88 13.31 17.11 1.91
C ALA A 88 13.10 15.63 2.26
N ASN A 89 13.43 15.24 3.50
CA ASN A 89 13.22 13.87 3.99
C ASN A 89 11.73 13.51 4.07
N TRP A 90 10.86 14.49 4.40
CA TRP A 90 9.41 14.28 4.43
C TRP A 90 8.82 14.05 3.04
N ILE A 91 9.27 14.83 2.04
CA ILE A 91 8.88 14.64 0.64
C ILE A 91 9.36 13.26 0.16
N GLY A 92 10.56 12.85 0.58
CA GLY A 92 11.03 11.48 0.49
C GLY A 92 11.13 10.95 -0.93
N LYS A 93 11.75 11.70 -1.86
CA LYS A 93 11.99 11.19 -3.21
C LYS A 93 12.81 9.89 -3.14
N SER A 94 12.25 8.80 -3.65
CA SER A 94 12.95 7.52 -3.76
C SER A 94 13.03 7.09 -5.23
N GLU A 95 14.15 6.50 -5.60
CA GLU A 95 14.35 5.87 -6.90
C GLU A 95 14.48 4.37 -6.72
N GLY A 96 13.86 3.60 -7.59
CA GLY A 96 13.87 2.16 -7.51
C GLY A 96 13.68 1.51 -8.87
N ALA A 97 13.65 0.20 -8.88
CA ALA A 97 13.43 -0.61 -10.04
C ALA A 97 12.25 -1.56 -9.84
N GLU A 98 11.49 -1.79 -10.90
CA GLU A 98 10.54 -2.88 -10.97
C GLU A 98 11.24 -4.12 -11.52
N VAL A 99 11.06 -5.23 -10.84
CA VAL A 99 11.67 -6.51 -11.19
C VAL A 99 10.59 -7.58 -11.23
N THR A 100 10.46 -8.28 -12.36
CA THR A 100 9.47 -9.35 -12.51
C THR A 100 10.10 -10.70 -12.25
N PHE A 101 9.52 -11.44 -11.32
CA PHE A 101 9.84 -12.82 -11.00
C PHE A 101 8.84 -13.73 -11.69
N GLY A 102 9.29 -14.56 -12.65
CA GLY A 102 8.42 -15.50 -13.35
C GLY A 102 7.93 -16.62 -12.43
N LEU A 103 6.62 -16.90 -12.42
CA LEU A 103 6.06 -18.05 -11.73
C LEU A 103 6.56 -19.37 -12.31
N THR A 104 6.76 -20.38 -11.48
CA THR A 104 7.19 -21.72 -11.90
C THR A 104 6.02 -22.64 -12.27
N SER A 105 4.81 -22.27 -11.89
CA SER A 105 3.56 -22.97 -12.16
C SER A 105 2.48 -21.95 -12.53
N GLU A 106 1.39 -22.45 -13.10
CA GLU A 106 0.22 -21.63 -13.41
C GLU A 106 -0.41 -21.07 -12.12
N ALA A 107 -0.65 -19.77 -12.10
CA ALA A 107 -1.32 -19.11 -10.99
C ALA A 107 -2.84 -19.15 -11.14
N PRO A 108 -3.61 -19.15 -10.02
CA PRO A 108 -5.06 -19.17 -10.05
C PRO A 108 -5.72 -18.02 -10.81
N ASP A 109 -5.07 -16.86 -10.85
CA ASP A 109 -5.50 -15.65 -11.57
C ASP A 109 -4.99 -15.58 -13.02
N GLY A 110 -4.25 -16.60 -13.48
CA GLY A 110 -3.65 -16.66 -14.81
C GLY A 110 -2.40 -15.80 -14.99
N SER A 111 -1.88 -15.20 -13.92
CA SER A 111 -0.63 -14.42 -13.99
C SER A 111 0.57 -15.33 -14.25
N SER A 112 1.54 -14.82 -15.02
CA SER A 112 2.79 -15.53 -15.35
C SER A 112 3.98 -15.12 -14.47
N GLY A 113 3.81 -14.11 -13.64
CA GLY A 113 4.87 -13.59 -12.79
C GLY A 113 4.36 -12.56 -11.77
N ILE A 114 5.24 -12.23 -10.84
CA ILE A 114 5.02 -11.21 -9.81
C ILE A 114 6.05 -10.11 -10.02
N THR A 115 5.58 -8.88 -10.17
CA THR A 115 6.45 -7.70 -10.27
C THR A 115 6.59 -7.08 -8.90
N VAL A 116 7.82 -6.91 -8.43
CA VAL A 116 8.15 -6.24 -7.17
C VAL A 116 8.81 -4.90 -7.45
N PHE A 117 8.55 -3.91 -6.60
CA PHE A 117 9.28 -2.66 -6.59
C PHE A 117 10.36 -2.71 -5.49
N THR A 118 11.59 -2.34 -5.84
CA THR A 118 12.68 -2.27 -4.87
C THR A 118 13.53 -1.02 -5.05
N THR A 119 13.88 -0.36 -3.96
CA THR A 119 14.88 0.73 -3.93
C THR A 119 16.32 0.20 -3.78
N ARG A 120 16.48 -1.11 -3.60
CA ARG A 120 17.78 -1.79 -3.40
C ARG A 120 17.94 -2.97 -4.37
N PRO A 121 18.01 -2.71 -5.69
CA PRO A 121 18.20 -3.78 -6.69
C PRO A 121 19.54 -4.53 -6.52
N ASP A 122 20.52 -3.91 -5.87
CA ASP A 122 21.80 -4.50 -5.51
C ASP A 122 21.68 -5.71 -4.54
N THR A 123 20.58 -5.78 -3.76
CA THR A 123 20.35 -6.86 -2.80
C THR A 123 19.57 -8.05 -3.37
N LEU A 124 19.18 -8.03 -4.63
CA LEU A 124 18.37 -9.08 -5.27
C LEU A 124 18.94 -10.48 -5.10
N TYR A 125 20.27 -10.64 -5.21
CA TYR A 125 20.92 -11.94 -5.03
C TYR A 125 20.69 -12.57 -3.65
N GLY A 126 20.35 -11.79 -2.64
CA GLY A 126 20.01 -12.23 -1.30
C GLY A 126 18.53 -12.47 -1.07
N ALA A 127 17.68 -12.37 -2.10
CA ALA A 127 16.25 -12.59 -1.98
C ALA A 127 15.98 -14.04 -1.53
N SER A 128 15.19 -14.19 -0.47
CA SER A 128 14.86 -15.49 0.12
C SER A 128 13.41 -15.89 -0.11
N PHE A 129 12.53 -14.94 -0.36
CA PHE A 129 11.10 -15.13 -0.64
C PHE A 129 10.54 -13.89 -1.33
N ILE A 130 9.35 -14.04 -1.91
CA ILE A 130 8.49 -12.94 -2.36
C ILE A 130 7.30 -12.84 -1.40
N ALA A 131 6.98 -11.63 -0.99
CA ALA A 131 5.79 -11.35 -0.20
C ALA A 131 4.83 -10.47 -0.99
N ILE A 132 3.54 -10.84 -1.02
CA ILE A 132 2.48 -10.06 -1.65
C ILE A 132 1.49 -9.57 -0.60
N ALA A 133 0.86 -8.44 -0.86
CA ALA A 133 -0.17 -7.88 0.01
C ALA A 133 -1.40 -8.79 0.09
N ALA A 134 -2.10 -8.79 1.22
CA ALA A 134 -3.32 -9.59 1.41
C ALA A 134 -4.44 -9.21 0.42
N ASN A 135 -4.46 -7.98 -0.07
CA ASN A 135 -5.41 -7.51 -1.09
C ASN A 135 -4.81 -7.50 -2.52
N HIS A 136 -3.68 -8.15 -2.74
CA HIS A 136 -3.13 -8.37 -4.07
C HIS A 136 -4.06 -9.30 -4.88
N PRO A 137 -4.30 -9.06 -6.20
CA PRO A 137 -5.20 -9.90 -7.01
C PRO A 137 -4.87 -11.40 -6.93
N LEU A 138 -3.59 -11.76 -6.96
CA LEU A 138 -3.15 -13.14 -6.79
C LEU A 138 -3.53 -13.72 -5.42
N ALA A 139 -3.38 -12.95 -4.33
CA ALA A 139 -3.76 -13.40 -2.99
C ALA A 139 -5.28 -13.65 -2.89
N VAL A 140 -6.09 -12.77 -3.47
CA VAL A 140 -7.55 -12.92 -3.53
C VAL A 140 -7.94 -14.18 -4.29
N SER A 141 -7.32 -14.43 -5.46
CA SER A 141 -7.63 -15.61 -6.27
C SER A 141 -7.19 -16.94 -5.62
N ILE A 142 -6.15 -16.91 -4.79
CA ILE A 142 -5.75 -18.07 -3.97
C ILE A 142 -6.82 -18.33 -2.90
N ALA A 143 -7.26 -17.30 -2.21
CA ALA A 143 -8.26 -17.41 -1.13
C ALA A 143 -9.62 -17.94 -1.62
N GLU A 144 -9.99 -17.72 -2.88
CA GLU A 144 -11.21 -18.32 -3.47
C GLU A 144 -11.22 -19.85 -3.47
N LYS A 145 -10.05 -20.48 -3.36
CA LYS A 145 -9.87 -21.94 -3.44
C LYS A 145 -9.27 -22.56 -2.18
N ASP A 146 -8.87 -21.73 -1.23
CA ASP A 146 -8.14 -22.11 -0.04
C ASP A 146 -8.69 -21.38 1.20
N MET A 147 -9.38 -22.14 2.06
CA MET A 147 -10.03 -21.63 3.26
C MET A 147 -9.05 -21.06 4.29
N ASP A 148 -7.83 -21.61 4.36
CA ASP A 148 -6.81 -21.12 5.30
C ASP A 148 -6.24 -19.78 4.80
N ALA A 149 -6.07 -19.63 3.48
CA ALA A 149 -5.73 -18.35 2.87
C ALA A 149 -6.84 -17.32 3.09
N GLU A 150 -8.12 -17.69 2.88
CA GLU A 150 -9.26 -16.81 3.13
C GLU A 150 -9.28 -16.32 4.59
N ALA A 151 -9.08 -17.21 5.55
CA ALA A 151 -9.01 -16.87 6.97
C ALA A 151 -7.85 -15.90 7.26
N PHE A 152 -6.68 -16.10 6.64
CA PHE A 152 -5.54 -15.21 6.78
C PHE A 152 -5.79 -13.82 6.17
N LEU A 153 -6.45 -13.75 5.01
CA LEU A 153 -6.87 -12.47 4.41
C LEU A 153 -7.84 -11.72 5.34
N ALA A 154 -8.80 -12.43 5.92
CA ALA A 154 -9.74 -11.83 6.88
C ALA A 154 -9.04 -11.30 8.14
N GLU A 155 -8.03 -12.04 8.65
CA GLU A 155 -7.18 -11.56 9.75
C GLU A 155 -6.45 -10.29 9.35
N CYS A 156 -5.78 -10.27 8.19
CA CYS A 156 -5.08 -9.09 7.68
C CYS A 156 -6.02 -7.88 7.50
N ALA A 157 -7.26 -8.10 7.06
CA ALA A 157 -8.25 -7.04 6.90
C ALA A 157 -8.69 -6.42 8.24
N SER A 158 -8.58 -7.16 9.35
CA SER A 158 -8.88 -6.66 10.70
C SER A 158 -7.75 -5.85 11.32
N LEU A 159 -6.52 -6.01 10.82
CA LEU A 159 -5.37 -5.21 11.23
C LEU A 159 -5.50 -3.80 10.65
N GLY A 160 -5.09 -2.80 11.43
CA GLY A 160 -5.06 -1.42 10.94
C GLY A 160 -4.18 -1.29 9.68
N THR A 161 -4.66 -0.54 8.69
CA THR A 161 -3.93 -0.30 7.42
C THR A 161 -2.98 0.90 7.49
N SER A 162 -2.82 1.54 8.64
CA SER A 162 -1.81 2.58 8.79
C SER A 162 -0.41 1.99 8.79
N GLU A 163 0.53 2.66 8.16
CA GLU A 163 1.95 2.26 8.13
C GLU A 163 2.49 1.99 9.55
N ALA A 164 2.12 2.82 10.52
CA ALA A 164 2.46 2.64 11.93
C ALA A 164 1.87 1.35 12.55
N ALA A 165 0.64 0.98 12.20
CA ALA A 165 0.03 -0.27 12.69
C ALA A 165 0.72 -1.50 12.09
N VAL A 166 1.06 -1.44 10.80
CA VAL A 166 1.79 -2.50 10.09
C VAL A 166 3.22 -2.65 10.63
N GLU A 167 3.89 -1.54 10.96
CA GLU A 167 5.25 -1.55 11.50
C GLU A 167 5.34 -2.18 12.90
N THR A 168 4.31 -1.98 13.73
CA THR A 168 4.26 -2.49 15.12
C THR A 168 3.64 -3.88 15.24
N ALA A 169 2.90 -4.35 14.24
CA ALA A 169 2.29 -5.67 14.25
C ALA A 169 3.33 -6.79 14.15
N GLU A 170 3.05 -7.93 14.77
CA GLU A 170 3.84 -9.15 14.54
C GLU A 170 3.79 -9.53 13.06
N LYS A 171 4.97 -9.68 12.45
CA LYS A 171 5.08 -10.03 11.03
C LYS A 171 4.69 -11.48 10.81
N ARG A 172 3.63 -11.68 10.04
CA ARG A 172 3.08 -13.00 9.70
C ARG A 172 2.92 -13.14 8.19
N GLY A 173 3.05 -14.36 7.72
CA GLY A 173 2.87 -14.70 6.32
C GLY A 173 2.18 -16.05 6.15
N TYR A 174 1.38 -16.17 5.10
CA TYR A 174 0.76 -17.40 4.64
C TYR A 174 1.52 -17.95 3.44
N ASP A 175 1.97 -19.21 3.49
CA ASP A 175 2.65 -19.88 2.37
C ASP A 175 1.65 -20.27 1.30
N THR A 176 1.77 -19.68 0.12
CA THR A 176 0.88 -19.94 -1.02
C THR A 176 1.19 -21.26 -1.74
N SER A 177 2.28 -21.93 -1.39
CA SER A 177 2.86 -23.06 -2.12
C SER A 177 3.34 -22.71 -3.55
N LEU A 178 3.13 -21.49 -4.01
CA LEU A 178 3.67 -20.99 -5.28
C LEU A 178 5.17 -20.70 -5.15
N LYS A 179 5.85 -20.82 -6.27
CA LYS A 179 7.28 -20.44 -6.37
C LYS A 179 7.51 -19.58 -7.58
N VAL A 180 8.47 -18.69 -7.47
CA VAL A 180 8.96 -17.88 -8.59
C VAL A 180 10.44 -18.21 -8.88
N ARG A 181 10.85 -17.97 -10.12
CA ARG A 181 12.27 -18.03 -10.52
C ARG A 181 12.94 -16.71 -10.23
N HIS A 182 14.14 -16.79 -9.68
CA HIS A 182 14.97 -15.61 -9.49
C HIS A 182 15.40 -15.05 -10.86
N PRO A 183 15.22 -13.73 -11.13
CA PRO A 183 15.44 -13.17 -12.47
C PRO A 183 16.89 -13.21 -12.95
N LEU A 184 17.86 -13.31 -12.02
CA LEU A 184 19.30 -13.31 -12.32
C LEU A 184 19.96 -14.68 -12.08
N VAL A 185 19.25 -15.65 -11.46
CA VAL A 185 19.80 -16.97 -11.10
C VAL A 185 18.77 -18.06 -11.41
N ASP A 186 18.84 -18.66 -12.58
CA ASP A 186 17.83 -19.60 -13.10
C ASP A 186 17.56 -20.81 -12.18
N SER A 187 18.57 -21.27 -11.45
CA SER A 187 18.44 -22.42 -10.54
C SER A 187 17.82 -22.08 -9.21
N HIS A 188 17.60 -20.79 -8.92
CA HIS A 188 17.10 -20.34 -7.62
C HIS A 188 15.60 -20.04 -7.67
N HIS A 189 14.83 -20.80 -6.92
CA HIS A 189 13.38 -20.63 -6.80
C HIS A 189 13.04 -20.10 -5.40
N LEU A 190 12.19 -19.07 -5.37
CA LEU A 190 11.78 -18.40 -4.16
C LEU A 190 10.32 -18.76 -3.85
N PRO A 191 9.97 -19.04 -2.58
CA PRO A 191 8.58 -19.21 -2.17
C PRO A 191 7.84 -17.86 -2.21
N VAL A 192 6.54 -17.92 -2.43
CA VAL A 192 5.64 -16.76 -2.41
C VAL A 192 4.76 -16.82 -1.18
N TYR A 193 4.77 -15.76 -0.39
CA TYR A 193 3.93 -15.60 0.81
C TYR A 193 2.93 -14.46 0.64
N ILE A 194 1.71 -14.65 1.16
CA ILE A 194 0.83 -13.52 1.45
C ILE A 194 1.25 -12.99 2.82
N ALA A 195 1.47 -11.68 2.95
CA ALA A 195 2.02 -11.11 4.18
C ALA A 195 1.21 -9.93 4.70
N ASN A 196 1.08 -9.85 6.03
CA ASN A 196 0.36 -8.77 6.70
C ASN A 196 1.13 -7.44 6.76
N PHE A 197 2.40 -7.44 6.36
CA PHE A 197 3.29 -6.28 6.39
C PHE A 197 3.58 -5.70 5.00
N VAL A 198 2.95 -6.22 3.94
CA VAL A 198 3.02 -5.66 2.58
C VAL A 198 1.77 -4.86 2.31
N LEU A 199 1.94 -3.63 1.81
CA LEU A 199 0.85 -2.72 1.47
C LEU A 199 0.69 -2.64 -0.05
N MET A 200 -0.55 -2.84 -0.54
CA MET A 200 -0.86 -2.75 -1.96
C MET A 200 -0.61 -1.34 -2.55
N GLU A 201 -0.71 -0.32 -1.73
CA GLU A 201 -0.55 1.09 -2.14
C GLU A 201 0.92 1.53 -2.22
N TYR A 202 1.85 0.67 -1.80
CA TYR A 202 3.29 0.92 -1.89
C TYR A 202 3.90 0.05 -2.99
N GLY A 203 4.47 0.70 -4.01
CA GLY A 203 5.05 0.01 -5.17
C GLY A 203 4.00 -0.78 -5.96
N THR A 204 4.24 -2.08 -6.08
CA THR A 204 3.38 -3.02 -6.83
C THR A 204 2.51 -3.89 -5.91
N GLY A 205 2.57 -3.71 -4.60
CA GLY A 205 1.92 -4.60 -3.62
C GLY A 205 2.67 -5.93 -3.43
N ALA A 206 3.94 -5.96 -3.82
CA ALA A 206 4.79 -7.13 -3.69
C ALA A 206 6.23 -6.69 -3.34
#